data_9fa8896ef0fd03bc49b3702b17a70c04
#
_entry.id   9fa8896ef0fd03bc49b3702b17a70c04
#
_cell.length_a   1.000
_cell.length_b   1.000
_cell.length_c   1.000
_cell.angle_alpha   90.00
_cell.angle_beta   90.00
_cell.angle_gamma   90.00
#
_symmetry.space_group_name_H-M   'P 1'
#
loop_
_entity.id
_entity.type
_entity.pdbx_description
1 polymer ?
#
loop_
_entity_poly.entity_id
_entity_poly.type
_entity_poly.pdbx_seq_one_letter_code
_entity_poly.pdbx_strand_id
1 'polypeptide(L)'
;DVSSVVERHACRQELAQSRRRQIADRRARAHQRIPAPQLCRRLGVAQRRSEAADAAETMDCTGLHVLPGVIDSQVHFREPGPTHKEDLASGSAGAAAGGVTAFFEMPNTSPLTITAESIDDKLNRASGRCWTDYAFYVGGAAASIATLPELEYKKGICGVKIFMGASTGDLLSPDDETIRGILGAGRRVVAVHAEDNDRLQERAPLVADGAPVTMHPVWRDVEVCLKATQRILKLAEETRRRVHVLHITTGEEMALLARHKHIASVETTPQHLTLCAPDDYERIGSRAQMNPP
;
A
#
# COMPACT_ATOMS: atom_id res chain seq x y z
N ASP A 1 -7.88 -37.43 11.49
CA ASP A 1 -9.17 -37.78 10.95
C ASP A 1 -9.43 -36.93 9.70
N VAL A 2 -9.23 -37.54 8.52
CA VAL A 2 -9.29 -36.88 7.20
C VAL A 2 -10.71 -36.34 6.92
N SER A 3 -11.74 -37.02 7.45
CA SER A 3 -13.16 -36.64 7.29
C SER A 3 -13.46 -35.27 7.88
N SER A 4 -12.93 -34.95 9.05
CA SER A 4 -13.15 -33.67 9.73
C SER A 4 -12.41 -32.49 9.08
N VAL A 5 -11.38 -32.76 8.29
CA VAL A 5 -10.67 -31.74 7.50
C VAL A 5 -11.42 -31.42 6.21
N VAL A 6 -12.00 -32.46 5.58
CA VAL A 6 -12.82 -32.32 4.35
C VAL A 6 -14.12 -31.55 4.63
N GLU A 7 -14.81 -31.86 5.74
CA GLU A 7 -16.01 -31.16 6.16
C GLU A 7 -15.75 -29.69 6.50
N ARG A 8 -14.63 -29.40 7.17
CA ARG A 8 -14.21 -28.00 7.43
C ARG A 8 -13.85 -27.26 6.15
N HIS A 9 -13.29 -27.94 5.16
CA HIS A 9 -12.98 -27.34 3.88
C HIS A 9 -14.24 -27.04 3.05
N ALA A 10 -15.18 -27.96 3.02
CA ALA A 10 -16.50 -27.78 2.38
C ALA A 10 -17.29 -26.63 3.03
N CYS A 11 -17.34 -26.57 4.35
CA CYS A 11 -18.00 -25.49 5.08
C CYS A 11 -17.35 -24.12 4.83
N ARG A 12 -16.02 -24.06 4.69
CA ARG A 12 -15.30 -22.83 4.32
C ARG A 12 -15.62 -22.41 2.88
N GLN A 13 -15.76 -23.35 1.95
CA GLN A 13 -16.11 -23.05 0.56
C GLN A 13 -17.56 -22.57 0.43
N GLU A 14 -18.50 -23.14 1.16
CA GLU A 14 -19.88 -22.70 1.18
C GLU A 14 -20.04 -21.31 1.82
N LEU A 15 -19.35 -21.06 2.94
CA LEU A 15 -19.29 -19.73 3.56
C LEU A 15 -18.67 -18.69 2.62
N ALA A 16 -17.61 -19.04 1.90
CA ALA A 16 -17.00 -18.18 0.92
C ALA A 16 -17.93 -17.89 -0.27
N GLN A 17 -18.65 -18.91 -0.77
CA GLN A 17 -19.64 -18.73 -1.84
C GLN A 17 -20.86 -17.92 -1.41
N SER A 18 -21.35 -18.13 -0.21
CA SER A 18 -22.44 -17.34 0.37
C SER A 18 -22.03 -15.87 0.55
N ARG A 19 -20.81 -15.63 1.05
CA ARG A 19 -20.24 -14.28 1.14
C ARG A 19 -20.01 -13.65 -0.23
N ARG A 20 -19.57 -14.41 -1.25
CA ARG A 20 -19.45 -13.92 -2.63
C ARG A 20 -20.78 -13.44 -3.19
N ARG A 21 -21.86 -14.21 -2.98
CA ARG A 21 -23.21 -13.79 -3.36
C ARG A 21 -23.66 -12.53 -2.64
N GLN A 22 -23.44 -12.44 -1.31
CA GLN A 22 -23.78 -11.25 -0.53
C GLN A 22 -22.97 -10.02 -0.94
N ILE A 23 -21.68 -10.17 -1.28
CA ILE A 23 -20.84 -9.06 -1.74
C ILE A 23 -21.19 -8.69 -3.19
N ALA A 24 -21.48 -9.65 -4.06
CA ALA A 24 -21.98 -9.41 -5.42
C ALA A 24 -23.33 -8.67 -5.39
N ASP A 25 -24.24 -9.10 -4.52
CA ASP A 25 -25.51 -8.40 -4.29
C ASP A 25 -25.29 -6.98 -3.70
N ARG A 26 -24.36 -6.82 -2.76
CA ARG A 26 -23.98 -5.50 -2.25
C ARG A 26 -23.31 -4.62 -3.32
N ARG A 27 -22.50 -5.19 -4.24
CA ARG A 27 -21.92 -4.46 -5.38
C ARG A 27 -23.00 -4.03 -6.38
N ALA A 28 -23.95 -4.89 -6.69
CA ALA A 28 -25.09 -4.52 -7.53
C ALA A 28 -25.93 -3.38 -6.92
N ARG A 29 -26.00 -3.36 -5.57
CA ARG A 29 -26.69 -2.30 -4.80
C ARG A 29 -25.87 -1.02 -4.66
N ALA A 30 -24.54 -1.11 -4.56
CA ALA A 30 -23.64 0.05 -4.40
C ALA A 30 -23.40 0.83 -5.70
N HIS A 31 -23.76 0.29 -6.87
CA HIS A 31 -23.59 0.97 -8.15
C HIS A 31 -24.72 1.94 -8.50
N GLN A 32 -25.61 2.25 -7.60
CA GLN A 32 -26.53 3.34 -7.80
C GLN A 32 -25.79 4.69 -7.73
N ARG A 33 -25.69 5.33 -8.89
CA ARG A 33 -25.02 6.62 -9.08
C ARG A 33 -25.64 7.71 -8.20
N ILE A 34 -24.98 8.03 -7.10
CA ILE A 34 -25.16 9.35 -6.48
C ILE A 34 -24.56 10.37 -7.46
N PRO A 35 -25.27 11.40 -7.91
CA PRO A 35 -24.70 12.38 -8.83
C PRO A 35 -23.43 13.01 -8.24
N ALA A 36 -22.31 12.87 -8.94
CA ALA A 36 -20.98 13.26 -8.53
C ALA A 36 -20.79 14.75 -8.06
N PRO A 37 -21.57 15.75 -8.48
CA PRO A 37 -21.34 17.11 -8.05
C PRO A 37 -21.68 17.43 -6.60
N GLN A 38 -22.41 16.57 -5.90
CA GLN A 38 -22.85 16.85 -4.52
C GLN A 38 -21.94 16.22 -3.45
N LEU A 39 -21.07 15.30 -3.82
CA LEU A 39 -20.21 14.59 -2.89
C LEU A 39 -18.91 15.33 -2.51
N CYS A 40 -18.49 16.33 -3.28
CA CYS A 40 -17.18 16.99 -3.13
C CYS A 40 -17.19 18.27 -2.28
N ARG A 41 -18.27 18.65 -1.63
CA ARG A 41 -18.27 19.86 -0.81
C ARG A 41 -18.29 19.53 0.68
N ARG A 42 -17.09 19.59 1.26
CA ARG A 42 -16.74 19.56 2.69
C ARG A 42 -16.71 18.18 3.34
N LEU A 43 -15.50 17.74 3.66
CA LEU A 43 -15.18 16.87 4.79
C LEU A 43 -15.53 17.57 6.14
N GLY A 44 -16.80 17.73 6.36
CA GLY A 44 -17.39 18.06 7.63
C GLY A 44 -18.61 17.16 7.73
N VAL A 45 -18.84 16.57 8.88
CA VAL A 45 -20.02 15.78 9.20
C VAL A 45 -21.26 16.54 8.72
N ALA A 46 -21.69 16.28 7.49
CA ALA A 46 -22.88 16.89 6.93
C ALA A 46 -24.00 15.85 7.00
N GLN A 47 -24.82 15.97 8.01
CA GLN A 47 -26.17 15.43 7.98
C GLN A 47 -26.89 16.07 6.80
N ARG A 48 -26.85 15.45 5.61
CA ARG A 48 -27.70 15.83 4.51
C ARG A 48 -28.93 14.92 4.54
N ARG A 49 -30.09 15.49 4.81
CA ARG A 49 -31.34 14.91 4.32
C ARG A 49 -31.28 15.03 2.79
N SER A 50 -31.07 13.93 2.09
CA SER A 50 -31.38 13.86 0.67
C SER A 50 -32.89 13.73 0.55
N GLU A 51 -33.55 14.68 -0.05
CA GLU A 51 -34.88 14.41 -0.61
C GLU A 51 -34.69 13.30 -1.65
N ALA A 52 -35.41 12.20 -1.49
CA ALA A 52 -35.24 11.00 -2.27
C ALA A 52 -35.57 11.30 -3.74
N ALA A 53 -34.55 11.28 -4.59
CA ALA A 53 -34.77 11.03 -6.00
C ALA A 53 -35.25 9.57 -6.14
N ASP A 54 -36.10 9.28 -7.14
CA ASP A 54 -36.56 7.93 -7.43
C ASP A 54 -35.37 6.95 -7.50
N ALA A 55 -35.20 6.17 -6.46
CA ALA A 55 -34.15 5.19 -6.32
C ALA A 55 -34.75 3.80 -6.37
N ALA A 56 -34.12 2.86 -7.06
CA ALA A 56 -34.56 1.48 -7.12
C ALA A 56 -34.49 0.78 -5.76
N GLU A 57 -33.59 1.23 -4.89
CA GLU A 57 -33.45 0.78 -3.49
C GLU A 57 -33.04 1.92 -2.59
N THR A 58 -33.52 1.91 -1.36
CA THR A 58 -33.15 2.85 -0.29
C THR A 58 -32.58 2.08 0.87
N MET A 59 -31.41 2.50 1.38
CA MET A 59 -30.81 1.94 2.57
C MET A 59 -30.95 2.94 3.71
N ASP A 60 -31.58 2.53 4.80
CA ASP A 60 -31.64 3.33 6.03
C ASP A 60 -30.28 3.27 6.74
N CYS A 61 -29.60 4.40 6.80
CA CYS A 61 -28.32 4.59 7.48
C CYS A 61 -28.47 5.45 8.76
N THR A 62 -29.66 5.50 9.35
CA THR A 62 -29.91 6.25 10.59
C THR A 62 -28.97 5.76 11.69
N GLY A 63 -28.20 6.70 12.29
CA GLY A 63 -27.22 6.41 13.32
C GLY A 63 -25.87 5.87 12.81
N LEU A 64 -25.68 5.75 11.50
CA LEU A 64 -24.42 5.33 10.89
C LEU A 64 -23.72 6.51 10.20
N HIS A 65 -22.38 6.42 10.12
CA HIS A 65 -21.58 7.31 9.29
C HIS A 65 -21.34 6.67 7.92
N VAL A 66 -21.81 7.33 6.85
CA VAL A 66 -21.54 6.90 5.47
C VAL A 66 -20.30 7.64 4.98
N LEU A 67 -19.24 6.90 4.74
CA LEU A 67 -17.95 7.41 4.29
C LEU A 67 -17.69 6.97 2.84
N PRO A 68 -16.87 7.72 2.08
CA PRO A 68 -16.30 7.21 0.83
C PRO A 68 -15.58 5.88 1.09
N GLY A 69 -15.57 4.99 0.11
CA GLY A 69 -14.84 3.72 0.21
C GLY A 69 -13.37 3.96 0.53
N VAL A 70 -12.85 3.24 1.52
CA VAL A 70 -11.44 3.34 1.92
C VAL A 70 -10.58 2.69 0.84
N ILE A 71 -9.50 3.37 0.46
CA ILE A 71 -8.47 2.85 -0.44
C ILE A 71 -7.23 2.60 0.41
N ASP A 72 -6.75 1.35 0.44
CA ASP A 72 -5.45 1.03 0.98
C ASP A 72 -4.39 1.27 -0.10
N SER A 73 -3.61 2.32 0.06
CA SER A 73 -2.63 2.78 -0.93
C SER A 73 -1.34 1.98 -0.93
N GLN A 74 -1.18 1.02 -0.01
CA GLN A 74 0.04 0.23 0.11
C GLN A 74 -0.23 -1.16 0.68
N VAL A 75 -0.26 -2.18 -0.19
CA VAL A 75 -0.35 -3.57 0.26
C VAL A 75 0.74 -4.44 -0.37
N HIS A 76 1.08 -5.54 0.31
CA HIS A 76 2.01 -6.56 -0.15
C HIS A 76 1.32 -7.93 -0.11
N PHE A 77 0.46 -8.23 -1.08
CA PHE A 77 -0.24 -9.52 -1.17
C PHE A 77 0.62 -10.64 -1.78
N ARG A 78 1.88 -10.33 -2.11
CA ARG A 78 2.92 -11.32 -2.41
C ARG A 78 2.69 -12.19 -3.64
N GLU A 79 1.74 -11.87 -4.51
CA GLU A 79 1.45 -12.62 -5.73
C GLU A 79 1.75 -11.78 -6.99
N PRO A 80 2.54 -12.32 -7.94
CA PRO A 80 3.23 -13.62 -7.92
C PRO A 80 4.42 -13.65 -6.93
N GLY A 81 4.70 -14.84 -6.37
CA GLY A 81 5.87 -15.04 -5.50
C GLY A 81 5.54 -15.82 -4.23
N PRO A 82 5.85 -15.29 -3.02
CA PRO A 82 5.68 -16.01 -1.77
C PRO A 82 4.21 -16.09 -1.31
N THR A 83 3.36 -16.71 -2.11
CA THR A 83 1.90 -16.84 -1.90
C THR A 83 1.53 -17.65 -0.65
N HIS A 84 2.50 -18.34 -0.03
CA HIS A 84 2.34 -18.96 1.28
C HIS A 84 2.13 -17.93 2.42
N LYS A 85 2.49 -16.67 2.20
CA LYS A 85 2.27 -15.57 3.17
C LYS A 85 0.90 -14.94 2.97
N GLU A 86 0.59 -14.57 1.73
CA GLU A 86 -0.66 -13.94 1.28
C GLU A 86 -0.76 -14.08 -0.22
N ASP A 87 -2.00 -14.02 -0.76
CA ASP A 87 -2.28 -13.93 -2.19
C ASP A 87 -3.33 -12.85 -2.50
N LEU A 88 -3.53 -12.53 -3.76
CA LEU A 88 -4.50 -11.51 -4.18
C LEU A 88 -5.93 -11.83 -3.76
N ALA A 89 -6.32 -13.09 -3.70
CA ALA A 89 -7.68 -13.50 -3.32
C ALA A 89 -7.88 -13.37 -1.80
N SER A 90 -6.97 -13.91 -0.99
CA SER A 90 -7.06 -13.88 0.47
C SER A 90 -6.85 -12.46 1.02
N GLY A 91 -5.86 -11.72 0.52
CA GLY A 91 -5.59 -10.35 0.91
C GLY A 91 -6.75 -9.40 0.59
N SER A 92 -7.32 -9.48 -0.63
CA SER A 92 -8.48 -8.67 -0.99
C SER A 92 -9.75 -9.07 -0.24
N ALA A 93 -9.90 -10.33 0.15
CA ALA A 93 -11.00 -10.76 1.03
C ALA A 93 -10.87 -10.16 2.43
N GLY A 94 -9.65 -10.15 2.98
CA GLY A 94 -9.34 -9.49 4.25
C GLY A 94 -9.61 -7.98 4.18
N ALA A 95 -9.16 -7.33 3.12
CA ALA A 95 -9.41 -5.91 2.84
C ALA A 95 -10.93 -5.60 2.82
N ALA A 96 -11.70 -6.37 2.05
CA ALA A 96 -13.17 -6.23 1.99
C ALA A 96 -13.83 -6.43 3.35
N ALA A 97 -13.37 -7.40 4.14
CA ALA A 97 -13.89 -7.67 5.48
C ALA A 97 -13.58 -6.51 6.46
N GLY A 98 -12.46 -5.79 6.26
CA GLY A 98 -12.06 -4.61 7.00
C GLY A 98 -12.71 -3.31 6.52
N GLY A 99 -13.52 -3.33 5.45
CA GLY A 99 -14.18 -2.14 4.90
C GLY A 99 -13.37 -1.39 3.83
N VAL A 100 -12.22 -1.93 3.42
CA VAL A 100 -11.43 -1.41 2.30
C VAL A 100 -12.13 -1.78 0.98
N THR A 101 -12.31 -0.81 0.11
CA THR A 101 -13.02 -0.98 -1.17
C THR A 101 -12.10 -1.08 -2.38
N ALA A 102 -10.86 -0.62 -2.22
CA ALA A 102 -9.81 -0.76 -3.23
C ALA A 102 -8.44 -0.85 -2.58
N PHE A 103 -7.46 -1.44 -3.27
CA PHE A 103 -6.08 -1.48 -2.82
C PHE A 103 -5.07 -1.20 -3.94
N PHE A 104 -3.90 -0.75 -3.57
CA PHE A 104 -2.77 -0.58 -4.47
C PHE A 104 -1.62 -1.49 -4.03
N GLU A 105 -1.27 -2.47 -4.88
CA GLU A 105 -0.25 -3.46 -4.52
C GLU A 105 1.13 -3.08 -5.04
N MET A 106 2.12 -3.33 -4.21
CA MET A 106 3.53 -3.03 -4.44
C MET A 106 4.19 -3.96 -5.47
N PRO A 107 5.24 -3.47 -6.18
CA PRO A 107 5.86 -4.18 -7.29
C PRO A 107 6.90 -5.24 -6.90
N ASN A 108 7.25 -5.36 -5.62
CA ASN A 108 8.28 -6.28 -5.12
C ASN A 108 7.77 -7.73 -5.00
N THR A 109 7.30 -8.24 -6.10
CA THR A 109 6.83 -9.62 -6.32
C THR A 109 7.92 -10.46 -6.99
N SER A 110 7.67 -11.74 -7.27
CA SER A 110 8.60 -12.61 -7.98
C SER A 110 7.85 -13.32 -9.13
N PRO A 111 8.06 -12.89 -10.39
CA PRO A 111 8.97 -11.81 -10.84
C PRO A 111 8.52 -10.40 -10.38
N LEU A 112 9.46 -9.44 -10.46
CA LEU A 112 9.19 -8.04 -10.16
C LEU A 112 8.19 -7.42 -11.17
N THR A 113 7.37 -6.48 -10.73
CA THR A 113 6.44 -5.77 -11.61
C THR A 113 7.12 -4.54 -12.23
N ILE A 114 7.97 -4.75 -13.24
CA ILE A 114 8.79 -3.71 -13.89
C ILE A 114 8.68 -3.70 -15.42
N THR A 115 7.90 -4.59 -16.01
CA THR A 115 7.70 -4.71 -17.45
C THR A 115 6.22 -4.75 -17.81
N ALA A 116 5.88 -4.55 -19.08
CA ALA A 116 4.51 -4.67 -19.56
C ALA A 116 3.92 -6.06 -19.31
N GLU A 117 4.72 -7.10 -19.53
CA GLU A 117 4.32 -8.50 -19.36
C GLU A 117 4.03 -8.83 -17.90
N SER A 118 4.89 -8.35 -16.96
CA SER A 118 4.67 -8.58 -15.53
C SER A 118 3.44 -7.83 -15.00
N ILE A 119 3.12 -6.67 -15.58
CA ILE A 119 1.87 -5.94 -15.27
C ILE A 119 0.66 -6.74 -15.78
N ASP A 120 0.71 -7.22 -17.02
CA ASP A 120 -0.39 -8.01 -17.59
C ASP A 120 -0.61 -9.32 -16.85
N ASP A 121 0.45 -10.01 -16.44
CA ASP A 121 0.36 -11.22 -15.61
C ASP A 121 -0.35 -10.91 -14.27
N LYS A 122 0.01 -9.82 -13.57
CA LYS A 122 -0.67 -9.41 -12.33
C LYS A 122 -2.14 -9.09 -12.56
N LEU A 123 -2.47 -8.34 -13.59
CA LEU A 123 -3.85 -8.01 -13.94
C LEU A 123 -4.67 -9.27 -14.23
N ASN A 124 -4.10 -10.24 -14.96
CA ASN A 124 -4.75 -11.51 -15.25
C ASN A 124 -4.97 -12.33 -13.96
N ARG A 125 -3.98 -12.37 -13.06
CA ARG A 125 -4.13 -13.07 -11.76
C ARG A 125 -5.19 -12.43 -10.88
N ALA A 126 -5.32 -11.12 -10.88
CA ALA A 126 -6.32 -10.40 -10.09
C ALA A 126 -7.73 -10.53 -10.65
N SER A 127 -7.85 -10.65 -11.97
CA SER A 127 -9.13 -10.67 -12.68
C SER A 127 -10.04 -11.82 -12.20
N GLY A 128 -11.23 -11.46 -11.74
CA GLY A 128 -12.22 -12.41 -11.23
C GLY A 128 -11.89 -13.06 -9.88
N ARG A 129 -10.74 -12.76 -9.27
CA ARG A 129 -10.30 -13.32 -7.98
C ARG A 129 -10.35 -12.31 -6.85
N CYS A 130 -10.07 -11.03 -7.12
CA CYS A 130 -10.12 -10.00 -6.12
C CYS A 130 -11.54 -9.65 -5.66
N TRP A 131 -11.70 -9.37 -4.38
CA TRP A 131 -12.97 -9.03 -3.73
C TRP A 131 -13.25 -7.53 -3.71
N THR A 132 -12.22 -6.72 -3.96
CA THR A 132 -12.27 -5.26 -4.01
C THR A 132 -11.71 -4.78 -5.35
N ASP A 133 -11.84 -3.48 -5.63
CA ASP A 133 -11.13 -2.88 -6.75
C ASP A 133 -9.62 -2.86 -6.48
N TYR A 134 -8.81 -2.81 -7.53
CA TYR A 134 -7.36 -2.90 -7.40
C TYR A 134 -6.62 -2.12 -8.48
N ALA A 135 -5.41 -1.70 -8.13
CA ALA A 135 -4.39 -1.24 -9.06
C ALA A 135 -3.00 -1.67 -8.55
N PHE A 136 -2.00 -1.55 -9.42
CA PHE A 136 -0.65 -1.98 -9.13
C PHE A 136 0.34 -0.83 -9.29
N TYR A 137 1.41 -0.84 -8.52
CA TYR A 137 2.56 0.00 -8.79
C TYR A 137 3.49 -0.70 -9.78
N VAL A 138 4.08 0.08 -10.67
CA VAL A 138 5.27 -0.35 -11.42
C VAL A 138 6.53 0.02 -10.66
N GLY A 139 7.50 -0.89 -10.60
CA GLY A 139 8.76 -0.66 -9.90
C GLY A 139 9.66 0.31 -10.65
N GLY A 140 10.12 1.34 -9.95
CA GLY A 140 11.17 2.23 -10.37
C GLY A 140 12.52 1.63 -10.00
N ALA A 141 13.28 1.20 -11.00
CA ALA A 141 14.64 0.68 -10.88
C ALA A 141 15.45 1.13 -12.10
N ALA A 142 16.78 1.03 -12.05
CA ALA A 142 17.64 1.41 -13.17
C ALA A 142 17.17 0.75 -14.48
N ALA A 143 16.79 -0.53 -14.43
CA ALA A 143 16.34 -1.30 -15.60
C ALA A 143 15.00 -0.82 -16.19
N SER A 144 14.16 -0.14 -15.43
CA SER A 144 12.83 0.30 -15.89
C SER A 144 12.80 1.76 -16.36
N ILE A 145 13.82 2.57 -16.11
CA ILE A 145 13.80 4.03 -16.38
C ILE A 145 13.32 4.35 -17.80
N ALA A 146 13.85 3.64 -18.80
CA ALA A 146 13.53 3.92 -20.21
C ALA A 146 12.06 3.62 -20.57
N THR A 147 11.42 2.68 -19.88
CA THR A 147 10.06 2.21 -20.16
C THR A 147 9.01 2.82 -19.23
N LEU A 148 9.42 3.43 -18.11
CA LEU A 148 8.50 4.03 -17.15
C LEU A 148 7.49 5.01 -17.77
N PRO A 149 7.85 5.88 -18.75
CA PRO A 149 6.91 6.81 -19.36
C PRO A 149 5.70 6.14 -20.00
N GLU A 150 5.86 4.91 -20.49
CA GLU A 150 4.77 4.12 -21.06
C GLU A 150 4.07 3.29 -20.00
N LEU A 151 4.83 2.60 -19.14
CA LEU A 151 4.33 1.68 -18.15
C LEU A 151 3.46 2.38 -17.10
N GLU A 152 3.79 3.58 -16.67
CA GLU A 152 3.02 4.30 -15.65
C GLU A 152 1.59 4.65 -16.11
N TYR A 153 1.32 4.69 -17.43
CA TYR A 153 -0.01 4.92 -17.99
C TYR A 153 -0.73 3.65 -18.44
N LYS A 154 -0.10 2.50 -18.31
CA LYS A 154 -0.76 1.22 -18.62
C LYS A 154 -1.99 1.03 -17.72
N LYS A 155 -3.08 0.51 -18.29
CA LYS A 155 -4.31 0.24 -17.53
C LYS A 155 -3.99 -0.63 -16.31
N GLY A 156 -4.54 -0.25 -15.16
CA GLY A 156 -4.33 -0.93 -13.88
C GLY A 156 -3.10 -0.47 -13.11
N ILE A 157 -2.31 0.49 -13.62
CA ILE A 157 -1.19 1.09 -12.89
C ILE A 157 -1.65 2.37 -12.18
N CYS A 158 -1.39 2.44 -10.87
CA CYS A 158 -1.69 3.62 -10.04
C CYS A 158 -0.52 4.60 -9.94
N GLY A 159 0.72 4.14 -10.05
CA GLY A 159 1.92 4.97 -9.91
C GLY A 159 3.21 4.16 -10.04
N VAL A 160 4.31 4.82 -9.74
CA VAL A 160 5.65 4.23 -9.70
C VAL A 160 6.06 4.04 -8.24
N LYS A 161 6.80 2.98 -7.90
CA LYS A 161 7.31 2.72 -6.56
C LYS A 161 8.82 2.65 -6.56
N ILE A 162 9.46 3.41 -5.67
CA ILE A 162 10.90 3.36 -5.39
C ILE A 162 11.16 2.75 -3.99
N PHE A 163 12.23 1.98 -3.88
CA PHE A 163 12.82 1.54 -2.63
C PHE A 163 14.22 2.14 -2.49
N MET A 164 14.43 3.07 -1.56
CA MET A 164 15.74 3.70 -1.30
C MET A 164 16.64 2.83 -0.43
N GLY A 165 16.06 1.94 0.36
CA GLY A 165 16.73 0.96 1.21
C GLY A 165 15.84 -0.23 1.50
N ALA A 166 16.41 -1.25 2.14
CA ALA A 166 15.72 -2.41 2.70
C ALA A 166 14.79 -3.18 1.75
N SER A 167 15.01 -3.10 0.45
CA SER A 167 14.24 -3.89 -0.53
C SER A 167 14.87 -5.24 -0.79
N THR A 168 14.09 -6.17 -1.31
CA THR A 168 14.54 -7.45 -1.82
C THR A 168 14.71 -7.37 -3.34
N GLY A 169 15.85 -7.88 -3.84
CA GLY A 169 16.12 -8.00 -5.28
C GLY A 169 16.46 -6.66 -5.96
N ASP A 170 16.29 -6.61 -7.29
CA ASP A 170 16.74 -5.55 -8.17
C ASP A 170 15.86 -4.28 -8.16
N LEU A 171 14.97 -4.12 -7.18
CA LEU A 171 14.18 -2.90 -7.00
C LEU A 171 14.86 -1.85 -6.12
N LEU A 172 15.99 -2.16 -5.53
CA LEU A 172 16.73 -1.21 -4.72
C LEU A 172 17.31 -0.10 -5.62
N SER A 173 17.03 1.14 -5.27
CA SER A 173 17.55 2.33 -5.93
C SER A 173 18.26 3.19 -4.88
N PRO A 174 19.50 2.84 -4.48
CA PRO A 174 20.17 3.49 -3.37
C PRO A 174 20.86 4.78 -3.74
N ASP A 175 21.15 4.99 -5.02
CA ASP A 175 21.92 6.13 -5.51
C ASP A 175 21.05 7.26 -6.10
N ASP A 176 21.56 8.50 -6.03
CA ASP A 176 20.84 9.68 -6.49
C ASP A 176 20.66 9.74 -8.00
N GLU A 177 21.56 9.14 -8.79
CA GLU A 177 21.49 9.15 -10.25
C GLU A 177 20.30 8.30 -10.72
N THR A 178 20.17 7.09 -10.20
CA THR A 178 19.04 6.20 -10.47
C THR A 178 17.73 6.83 -10.05
N ILE A 179 17.64 7.39 -8.82
CA ILE A 179 16.43 8.04 -8.33
C ILE A 179 16.06 9.23 -9.20
N ARG A 180 17.02 10.07 -9.57
CA ARG A 180 16.82 11.23 -10.47
C ARG A 180 16.33 10.80 -11.84
N GLY A 181 16.89 9.71 -12.37
CA GLY A 181 16.44 9.09 -13.63
C GLY A 181 14.98 8.64 -13.55
N ILE A 182 14.58 7.94 -12.49
CA ILE A 182 13.19 7.50 -12.27
C ILE A 182 12.26 8.69 -12.12
N LEU A 183 12.61 9.68 -11.30
CA LEU A 183 11.80 10.86 -11.10
C LEU A 183 11.66 11.70 -12.38
N GLY A 184 12.66 11.73 -13.22
CA GLY A 184 12.65 12.41 -14.52
C GLY A 184 11.88 11.69 -15.63
N ALA A 185 11.66 10.37 -15.50
CA ALA A 185 11.17 9.52 -16.58
C ALA A 185 9.66 9.60 -16.83
N GLY A 186 8.85 10.16 -15.94
CA GLY A 186 7.39 10.15 -16.09
C GLY A 186 6.69 11.34 -15.42
N ARG A 187 5.41 11.21 -15.10
CA ARG A 187 4.59 12.31 -14.53
C ARG A 187 3.69 11.92 -13.38
N ARG A 188 3.38 10.63 -13.19
CA ARG A 188 2.55 10.17 -12.05
C ARG A 188 3.30 10.32 -10.74
N VAL A 189 2.59 10.38 -9.63
CA VAL A 189 3.18 10.37 -8.28
C VAL A 189 4.06 9.14 -8.10
N VAL A 190 5.22 9.32 -7.49
CA VAL A 190 6.14 8.25 -7.16
C VAL A 190 6.04 7.95 -5.68
N ALA A 191 5.61 6.74 -5.34
CA ALA A 191 5.57 6.23 -3.97
C ALA A 191 6.96 5.76 -3.54
N VAL A 192 7.40 6.13 -2.34
CA VAL A 192 8.78 5.95 -1.90
C VAL A 192 8.84 5.28 -0.53
N HIS A 193 9.54 4.15 -0.46
CA HIS A 193 10.03 3.60 0.79
C HIS A 193 11.35 4.30 1.11
N ALA A 194 11.33 5.21 2.09
CA ALA A 194 12.43 6.10 2.40
C ALA A 194 13.21 5.62 3.63
N GLU A 195 14.13 4.69 3.43
CA GLU A 195 15.14 4.30 4.41
C GLU A 195 16.53 4.42 3.77
N ASP A 196 17.49 5.01 4.49
CA ASP A 196 18.86 5.24 4.00
C ASP A 196 19.64 3.94 3.98
N ASN A 197 19.96 3.45 2.78
CA ASN A 197 20.61 2.16 2.59
C ASN A 197 22.00 2.11 3.23
N ASP A 198 22.77 3.17 3.11
CA ASP A 198 24.14 3.20 3.63
C ASP A 198 24.14 3.07 5.15
N ARG A 199 23.25 3.82 5.81
CA ARG A 199 23.10 3.70 7.26
C ARG A 199 22.56 2.33 7.69
N LEU A 200 21.65 1.73 6.92
CA LEU A 200 21.19 0.37 7.18
C LEU A 200 22.34 -0.66 7.11
N GLN A 201 23.21 -0.52 6.12
CA GLN A 201 24.38 -1.38 5.97
C GLN A 201 25.42 -1.17 7.10
N GLU A 202 25.72 0.11 7.43
CA GLU A 202 26.61 0.45 8.54
C GLU A 202 26.16 -0.18 9.86
N ARG A 203 24.85 -0.19 10.09
CA ARG A 203 24.26 -0.68 11.35
C ARG A 203 23.83 -2.15 11.30
N ALA A 204 23.98 -2.84 10.18
CA ALA A 204 23.62 -4.26 10.05
C ALA A 204 24.27 -5.18 11.10
N PRO A 205 25.49 -4.95 11.57
CA PRO A 205 26.07 -5.76 12.64
C PRO A 205 25.28 -5.78 13.96
N LEU A 206 24.42 -4.78 14.21
CA LEU A 206 23.57 -4.72 15.41
C LEU A 206 22.48 -5.81 15.41
N VAL A 207 22.14 -6.37 14.26
CA VAL A 207 21.11 -7.40 14.07
C VAL A 207 21.72 -8.69 13.51
N ALA A 208 23.00 -8.96 13.80
CA ALA A 208 23.64 -10.21 13.46
C ALA A 208 22.91 -11.40 14.11
N ASP A 209 23.20 -12.62 13.64
CA ASP A 209 22.56 -13.85 14.08
C ASP A 209 22.49 -13.95 15.61
N GLY A 210 21.29 -14.21 16.13
CA GLY A 210 21.02 -14.29 17.56
C GLY A 210 20.69 -12.95 18.24
N ALA A 211 20.71 -11.83 17.53
CA ALA A 211 20.30 -10.56 18.11
C ALA A 211 18.79 -10.58 18.49
N PRO A 212 18.42 -10.03 19.65
CA PRO A 212 17.02 -9.95 20.05
C PRO A 212 16.23 -9.03 19.10
N VAL A 213 14.95 -9.32 18.91
CA VAL A 213 14.06 -8.54 18.03
C VAL A 213 13.97 -7.06 18.42
N THR A 214 14.21 -6.75 19.68
CA THR A 214 14.28 -5.38 20.22
C THR A 214 15.40 -4.54 19.58
N MET A 215 16.39 -5.17 18.93
CA MET A 215 17.43 -4.49 18.18
C MET A 215 16.95 -4.00 16.79
N HIS A 216 15.80 -4.45 16.31
CA HIS A 216 15.26 -4.02 15.02
C HIS A 216 15.04 -2.50 14.93
N PRO A 217 14.36 -1.82 15.87
CA PRO A 217 14.22 -0.37 15.86
C PRO A 217 15.52 0.36 16.19
N VAL A 218 16.47 -0.29 16.83
CA VAL A 218 17.82 0.28 17.02
C VAL A 218 18.61 0.28 15.71
N TRP A 219 18.54 -0.80 14.94
CA TRP A 219 19.14 -0.90 13.62
C TRP A 219 18.54 0.12 12.64
N ARG A 220 17.21 0.16 12.56
CA ARG A 220 16.42 1.07 11.72
C ARG A 220 15.99 2.28 12.52
N ASP A 221 16.96 3.08 12.94
CA ASP A 221 16.71 4.23 13.80
C ASP A 221 16.08 5.41 13.03
N VAL A 222 15.65 6.42 13.77
CA VAL A 222 15.01 7.64 13.24
C VAL A 222 15.83 8.27 12.12
N GLU A 223 17.16 8.25 12.23
CA GLU A 223 18.05 8.86 11.25
C GLU A 223 18.06 8.12 9.91
N VAL A 224 17.79 6.80 9.90
CA VAL A 224 17.63 6.01 8.68
C VAL A 224 16.49 6.57 7.82
N CYS A 225 15.35 6.87 8.43
CA CYS A 225 14.19 7.42 7.74
C CYS A 225 14.39 8.90 7.40
N LEU A 226 14.85 9.69 8.36
CA LEU A 226 15.00 11.14 8.18
C LEU A 226 15.97 11.51 7.06
N LYS A 227 17.13 10.85 6.97
CA LYS A 227 18.12 11.06 5.90
C LYS A 227 17.54 10.73 4.52
N ALA A 228 16.86 9.59 4.40
CA ALA A 228 16.25 9.19 3.14
C ALA A 228 15.12 10.15 2.74
N THR A 229 14.30 10.58 3.68
CA THR A 229 13.22 11.54 3.44
C THR A 229 13.76 12.92 3.03
N GLN A 230 14.80 13.43 3.66
CA GLN A 230 15.49 14.66 3.23
C GLN A 230 16.01 14.54 1.80
N ARG A 231 16.65 13.42 1.49
CA ARG A 231 17.24 13.14 0.20
C ARG A 231 16.20 13.05 -0.91
N ILE A 232 15.10 12.31 -0.69
CA ILE A 232 14.04 12.19 -1.71
C ILE A 232 13.33 13.52 -1.95
N LEU A 233 13.09 14.33 -0.92
CA LEU A 233 12.51 15.66 -1.07
C LEU A 233 13.38 16.57 -1.94
N LYS A 234 14.70 16.59 -1.70
CA LYS A 234 15.64 17.34 -2.53
C LYS A 234 15.57 16.92 -4.01
N LEU A 235 15.62 15.61 -4.28
CA LEU A 235 15.56 15.09 -5.64
C LEU A 235 14.19 15.34 -6.30
N ALA A 236 13.11 15.29 -5.52
CA ALA A 236 11.77 15.62 -5.99
C ALA A 236 11.65 17.09 -6.41
N GLU A 237 12.23 18.01 -5.66
CA GLU A 237 12.29 19.44 -6.00
C GLU A 237 13.14 19.70 -7.24
N GLU A 238 14.32 19.10 -7.33
CA GLU A 238 15.23 19.20 -8.49
C GLU A 238 14.52 18.75 -9.78
N THR A 239 13.77 17.67 -9.72
CA THR A 239 13.07 17.07 -10.88
C THR A 239 11.65 17.61 -11.06
N ARG A 240 11.13 18.37 -10.13
CA ARG A 240 9.72 18.82 -10.04
C ARG A 240 8.72 17.68 -10.09
N ARG A 241 9.12 16.50 -9.59
CA ARG A 241 8.29 15.30 -9.53
C ARG A 241 7.64 15.15 -8.17
N ARG A 242 6.33 15.05 -8.13
CA ARG A 242 5.61 14.79 -6.87
C ARG A 242 5.92 13.36 -6.38
N VAL A 243 6.18 13.28 -5.07
CA VAL A 243 6.40 12.02 -4.37
C VAL A 243 5.34 11.77 -3.29
N HIS A 244 5.16 10.51 -2.96
CA HIS A 244 4.34 10.07 -1.84
C HIS A 244 5.22 9.25 -0.90
N VAL A 245 5.54 9.79 0.26
CA VAL A 245 6.40 9.11 1.22
C VAL A 245 5.54 8.18 2.06
N LEU A 246 5.85 6.88 1.96
CA LEU A 246 5.03 5.81 2.52
C LEU A 246 5.32 5.62 4.01
N HIS A 247 4.34 5.08 4.74
CA HIS A 247 4.46 4.54 6.10
C HIS A 247 5.34 5.38 7.04
N ILE A 248 5.09 6.67 7.12
CA ILE A 248 5.84 7.58 8.01
C ILE A 248 5.70 7.11 9.46
N THR A 249 6.84 7.00 10.14
CA THR A 249 6.92 6.45 11.49
C THR A 249 7.49 7.43 12.51
N THR A 250 8.18 8.52 12.07
CA THR A 250 8.90 9.42 12.98
C THR A 250 8.32 10.82 13.01
N GLY A 251 8.39 11.47 14.20
CA GLY A 251 7.96 12.86 14.36
C GLY A 251 8.83 13.84 13.58
N GLU A 252 10.12 13.53 13.45
CA GLU A 252 11.11 14.32 12.72
C GLU A 252 10.79 14.36 11.22
N GLU A 253 10.40 13.25 10.62
CA GLU A 253 9.93 13.21 9.24
C GLU A 253 8.64 14.01 9.06
N MET A 254 7.69 13.89 10.00
CA MET A 254 6.44 14.66 9.95
C MET A 254 6.70 16.17 9.99
N ALA A 255 7.63 16.63 10.86
CA ALA A 255 8.00 18.04 10.94
C ALA A 255 8.67 18.54 9.65
N LEU A 256 9.48 17.71 9.00
CA LEU A 256 10.10 18.00 7.71
C LEU A 256 9.05 18.05 6.59
N LEU A 257 8.23 17.01 6.44
CA LEU A 257 7.24 16.85 5.38
C LEU A 257 6.12 17.89 5.45
N ALA A 258 5.78 18.36 6.66
CA ALA A 258 4.81 19.45 6.83
C ALA A 258 5.19 20.73 6.08
N ARG A 259 6.48 20.97 5.83
CA ARG A 259 6.99 22.12 5.06
C ARG A 259 7.10 21.87 3.56
N HIS A 260 6.90 20.61 3.10
CA HIS A 260 7.08 20.20 1.71
C HIS A 260 5.78 19.71 1.05
N LYS A 261 4.61 20.13 1.55
CA LYS A 261 3.29 19.72 1.04
C LYS A 261 3.06 20.04 -0.44
N HIS A 262 3.80 20.98 -1.00
CA HIS A 262 3.74 21.36 -2.42
C HIS A 262 4.31 20.28 -3.34
N ILE A 263 5.23 19.45 -2.85
CA ILE A 263 5.91 18.41 -3.64
C ILE A 263 5.67 16.99 -3.10
N ALA A 264 5.37 16.85 -1.81
CA ALA A 264 5.20 15.55 -1.17
C ALA A 264 3.82 15.39 -0.52
N SER A 265 3.26 14.21 -0.62
CA SER A 265 2.18 13.68 0.22
C SER A 265 2.72 12.52 1.06
N VAL A 266 2.01 12.16 2.10
CA VAL A 266 2.45 11.15 3.07
C VAL A 266 1.32 10.21 3.42
N GLU A 267 1.67 9.03 3.89
CA GLU A 267 0.77 8.10 4.57
C GLU A 267 1.43 7.54 5.83
N THR A 268 0.62 7.02 6.71
CA THR A 268 1.03 6.21 7.85
C THR A 268 0.13 4.99 7.96
N THR A 269 0.56 3.97 8.67
CA THR A 269 -0.23 2.75 8.85
C THR A 269 -0.89 2.73 10.23
N PRO A 270 -1.98 1.96 10.43
CA PRO A 270 -2.56 1.76 11.75
C PRO A 270 -1.55 1.27 12.79
N GLN A 271 -0.60 0.44 12.39
CA GLN A 271 0.45 -0.07 13.28
C GLN A 271 1.34 1.07 13.79
N HIS A 272 1.81 1.95 12.91
CA HIS A 272 2.64 3.12 13.30
C HIS A 272 1.87 4.15 14.15
N LEU A 273 0.54 4.14 14.10
CA LEU A 273 -0.30 4.99 14.95
C LEU A 273 -0.59 4.38 16.33
N THR A 274 -0.41 3.07 16.50
CA THR A 274 -0.87 2.33 17.69
C THR A 274 0.22 1.55 18.41
N LEU A 275 1.34 1.29 17.76
CA LEU A 275 2.49 0.58 18.33
C LEU A 275 3.70 1.51 18.41
N CYS A 276 4.52 1.35 19.43
CA CYS A 276 5.68 2.18 19.71
C CYS A 276 6.88 1.33 20.15
N ALA A 277 8.06 1.64 19.63
CA ALA A 277 9.31 1.08 20.15
C ALA A 277 9.79 1.91 21.36
N PRO A 278 10.42 1.32 22.39
CA PRO A 278 10.73 -0.13 22.50
C PRO A 278 9.58 -0.99 23.05
N ASP A 279 8.57 -0.39 23.70
CA ASP A 279 7.59 -1.06 24.56
C ASP A 279 6.83 -2.19 23.87
N ASP A 280 6.40 -1.97 22.62
CA ASP A 280 5.67 -3.00 21.88
C ASP A 280 6.56 -4.12 21.39
N TYR A 281 7.86 -3.87 21.14
CA TYR A 281 8.81 -4.94 20.85
C TYR A 281 9.03 -5.84 22.07
N GLU A 282 9.05 -5.28 23.27
CA GLU A 282 9.12 -6.05 24.53
C GLU A 282 7.83 -6.82 24.79
N ARG A 283 6.67 -6.22 24.49
CA ARG A 283 5.36 -6.79 24.78
C ARG A 283 4.94 -7.91 23.81
N ILE A 284 5.16 -7.73 22.48
CA ILE A 284 4.65 -8.64 21.45
C ILE A 284 5.74 -9.24 20.55
N GLY A 285 7.01 -8.89 20.80
CA GLY A 285 8.17 -9.47 20.12
C GLY A 285 8.15 -9.21 18.61
N SER A 286 8.44 -10.24 17.83
CA SER A 286 8.50 -10.16 16.36
C SER A 286 7.19 -9.74 15.69
N ARG A 287 6.07 -9.76 16.40
CA ARG A 287 4.79 -9.26 15.87
C ARG A 287 4.74 -7.75 15.74
N ALA A 288 5.63 -7.02 16.45
CA ALA A 288 5.78 -5.58 16.26
C ALA A 288 6.69 -5.23 15.06
N GLN A 289 7.40 -6.22 14.51
CA GLN A 289 8.41 -5.98 13.48
C GLN A 289 7.80 -5.56 12.14
N MET A 290 8.13 -4.35 11.70
CA MET A 290 7.70 -3.72 10.46
C MET A 290 8.84 -2.88 9.88
N ASN A 291 8.85 -2.62 8.58
CA ASN A 291 9.86 -1.80 7.90
C ASN A 291 9.20 -0.57 7.27
N PRO A 292 9.51 0.63 7.78
CA PRO A 292 10.30 0.97 8.98
C PRO A 292 9.61 0.56 10.28
N PRO A 293 10.33 0.51 11.40
CA PRO A 293 9.75 0.17 12.69
C PRO A 293 8.85 1.26 13.25
#